data_fb4382cc03210ceba25d07e8df85fcf5
#
_entry.id   fb4382cc03210ceba25d07e8df85fcf5
#
_cell.length_a   1.000
_cell.length_b   1.000
_cell.length_c   1.000
_cell.angle_alpha   90.00
_cell.angle_beta   90.00
_cell.angle_gamma   90.00
#
_symmetry.space_group_name_H-M   'P 1'
#
loop_
_entity.id
_entity.type
_entity.pdbx_description
1 polymer ?
#
loop_
_entity_poly.entity_id
_entity_poly.type
_entity_poly.pdbx_seq_one_letter_code
_entity_poly.pdbx_strand_id
1 'polypeptide(L)'
;LPLDLMPNMEFPSLTVITVYPGASAIEGEEQVSKPLEAVLSSAENLVEIKSISKENVSFIQLRYEWEEDITAAANNARDLLELVKSRMPAQAYTPIIYKINASMMPVIGYAINADENYNGLEEIVEDQIASTLRKVDGVGTVIYLGQPEREIRVEIDPIRMQGYGMSVTQLSMMLKANNINVPSGFVTESAYDFSVRMPSKYESVQELENTVIKAFKGKVVRLKDVATIKDTFKETDASAFNHQGRGIALLIQKQSGANTVDVANAVRAKISDIQGELPSDVQISEVIGSDELVISSINNLSSSIWYALIFVTLVVLLFLREWKSSL
;
A
#
# COMPACT_ATOMS: atom_id res chain seq x y z
N LEU A 1 -15.20 4.49 -27.63
CA LEU A 1 -14.19 5.39 -27.09
C LEU A 1 -14.07 5.08 -25.60
N PRO A 2 -12.86 4.91 -25.05
CA PRO A 2 -12.71 4.73 -23.61
C PRO A 2 -13.22 6.00 -22.89
N LEU A 3 -14.18 5.80 -22.00
CA LEU A 3 -14.75 6.86 -21.19
C LEU A 3 -13.90 6.99 -19.92
N ASP A 4 -13.11 8.06 -19.87
CA ASP A 4 -12.21 8.34 -18.75
C ASP A 4 -12.33 9.79 -18.31
N LEU A 5 -12.14 10.05 -17.01
CA LEU A 5 -12.18 11.40 -16.43
C LEU A 5 -10.99 12.24 -16.90
N MET A 6 -9.86 11.59 -17.10
CA MET A 6 -8.63 12.21 -17.60
C MET A 6 -8.05 11.36 -18.72
N PRO A 7 -7.53 11.97 -19.79
CA PRO A 7 -6.73 11.24 -20.76
C PRO A 7 -5.55 10.57 -20.03
N ASN A 8 -4.95 9.54 -20.63
CA ASN A 8 -3.73 8.92 -20.11
C ASN A 8 -2.62 9.99 -20.05
N MET A 9 -2.59 10.74 -18.96
CA MET A 9 -1.55 11.73 -18.68
C MET A 9 -0.57 11.13 -17.71
N GLU A 10 0.67 11.04 -18.11
CA GLU A 10 1.77 10.83 -17.19
C GLU A 10 2.09 12.19 -16.55
N PHE A 11 1.95 12.26 -15.24
CA PHE A 11 2.39 13.46 -14.53
C PHE A 11 3.91 13.54 -14.61
N PRO A 12 4.50 14.67 -15.02
CA PRO A 12 5.96 14.82 -15.11
C PRO A 12 6.57 14.89 -13.71
N SER A 13 6.36 13.86 -12.91
CA SER A 13 6.79 13.81 -11.51
C SER A 13 7.17 12.39 -11.10
N LEU A 14 8.31 12.28 -10.41
CA LEU A 14 8.76 11.07 -9.75
C LEU A 14 8.78 11.32 -8.25
N THR A 15 8.49 10.30 -7.46
CA THR A 15 8.65 10.33 -6.01
C THR A 15 9.64 9.25 -5.59
N VAL A 16 10.73 9.66 -4.94
CA VAL A 16 11.72 8.76 -4.34
C VAL A 16 11.38 8.61 -2.87
N ILE A 17 11.14 7.38 -2.43
CA ILE A 17 10.82 7.04 -1.04
C ILE A 17 11.95 6.22 -0.47
N THR A 18 12.46 6.63 0.68
CA THR A 18 13.51 5.91 1.40
C THR A 18 13.08 5.70 2.85
N VAL A 19 12.98 4.44 3.26
CA VAL A 19 12.66 4.09 4.65
C VAL A 19 13.97 3.99 5.43
N TYR A 20 14.04 4.68 6.57
CA TYR A 20 15.15 4.65 7.50
C TYR A 20 14.64 4.35 8.91
N PRO A 21 14.50 3.07 9.29
CA PRO A 21 13.89 2.66 10.54
C PRO A 21 14.63 3.20 11.77
N GLY A 22 13.91 3.78 12.72
CA GLY A 22 14.42 4.32 13.96
C GLY A 22 15.00 5.74 13.85
N ALA A 23 15.04 6.33 12.67
CA ALA A 23 15.53 7.69 12.48
C ALA A 23 14.46 8.73 12.83
N SER A 24 14.85 9.78 13.52
CA SER A 24 14.05 11.01 13.64
C SER A 24 13.96 11.74 12.31
N ALA A 25 13.04 12.69 12.18
CA ALA A 25 12.91 13.51 10.97
C ALA A 25 14.21 14.28 10.64
N ILE A 26 14.93 14.77 11.66
CA ILE A 26 16.19 15.51 11.48
C ILE A 26 17.30 14.58 10.98
N GLU A 27 17.44 13.39 11.57
CA GLU A 27 18.42 12.39 11.12
C GLU A 27 18.10 11.91 9.70
N GLY A 28 16.82 11.68 9.39
CA GLY A 28 16.35 11.35 8.05
C GLY A 28 16.70 12.45 7.03
N GLU A 29 16.53 13.72 7.40
CA GLU A 29 16.92 14.85 6.57
C GLU A 29 18.45 14.87 6.31
N GLU A 30 19.24 14.84 7.37
CA GLU A 30 20.69 15.00 7.27
C GLU A 30 21.40 13.82 6.60
N GLN A 31 20.99 12.60 6.93
CA GLN A 31 21.68 11.39 6.49
C GLN A 31 21.11 10.74 5.24
N VAL A 32 19.86 11.08 4.88
CA VAL A 32 19.17 10.46 3.73
C VAL A 32 18.73 11.54 2.74
N SER A 33 17.89 12.50 3.13
CA SER A 33 17.30 13.45 2.18
C SER A 33 18.34 14.34 1.53
N LYS A 34 19.20 15.02 2.29
CA LYS A 34 20.24 15.90 1.76
C LYS A 34 21.25 15.21 0.82
N PRO A 35 21.80 14.02 1.15
CA PRO A 35 22.65 13.28 0.22
C PRO A 35 21.93 12.88 -1.08
N LEU A 36 20.67 12.49 -1.01
CA LEU A 36 19.86 12.13 -2.18
C LEU A 36 19.53 13.37 -3.03
N GLU A 37 19.12 14.47 -2.41
CA GLU A 37 18.86 15.75 -3.10
C GLU A 37 20.08 16.24 -3.86
N ALA A 38 21.26 16.20 -3.22
CA ALA A 38 22.50 16.67 -3.83
C ALA A 38 22.82 15.94 -5.14
N VAL A 39 22.49 14.66 -5.25
CA VAL A 39 22.72 13.86 -6.46
C VAL A 39 21.57 14.01 -7.44
N LEU A 40 20.33 13.95 -6.96
CA LEU A 40 19.13 14.04 -7.79
C LEU A 40 18.94 15.44 -8.41
N SER A 41 19.49 16.49 -7.80
CA SER A 41 19.48 17.85 -8.37
C SER A 41 20.24 17.98 -9.69
N SER A 42 21.08 17.00 -10.04
CA SER A 42 21.77 16.93 -11.34
C SER A 42 20.97 16.18 -12.42
N ALA A 43 19.75 15.74 -12.12
CA ALA A 43 18.90 15.06 -13.10
C ALA A 43 18.56 15.99 -14.28
N GLU A 44 18.59 15.44 -15.49
CA GLU A 44 18.30 16.20 -16.70
C GLU A 44 16.83 16.65 -16.72
N ASN A 45 16.57 17.85 -17.22
CA ASN A 45 15.23 18.45 -17.37
C ASN A 45 14.41 18.53 -16.05
N LEU A 46 15.11 18.50 -14.90
CA LEU A 46 14.49 18.69 -13.58
C LEU A 46 14.12 20.17 -13.38
N VAL A 47 12.84 20.41 -13.08
CA VAL A 47 12.31 21.76 -12.81
C VAL A 47 12.36 22.09 -11.34
N GLU A 48 12.01 21.13 -10.49
CA GLU A 48 11.89 21.34 -9.04
C GLU A 48 12.17 20.04 -8.29
N ILE A 49 12.85 20.16 -7.16
CA ILE A 49 13.02 19.11 -6.18
C ILE A 49 12.44 19.57 -4.84
N LYS A 50 11.63 18.73 -4.23
CA LYS A 50 11.07 18.93 -2.88
C LYS A 50 11.29 17.69 -2.05
N SER A 51 11.72 17.87 -0.80
CA SER A 51 11.83 16.78 0.14
C SER A 51 10.96 16.99 1.38
N ILE A 52 10.52 15.89 1.95
CA ILE A 52 9.78 15.83 3.20
C ILE A 52 10.37 14.68 4.01
N SER A 53 11.03 15.02 5.12
CA SER A 53 11.57 14.04 6.06
C SER A 53 10.62 13.90 7.24
N LYS A 54 10.19 12.65 7.49
CA LYS A 54 9.40 12.27 8.67
C LYS A 54 10.13 11.20 9.45
N GLU A 55 9.64 10.88 10.63
CA GLU A 55 10.14 9.73 11.38
C GLU A 55 10.10 8.47 10.52
N ASN A 56 11.22 7.75 10.45
CA ASN A 56 11.43 6.52 9.71
C ASN A 56 11.38 6.62 8.17
N VAL A 57 11.09 7.78 7.56
CA VAL A 57 10.91 7.86 6.10
C VAL A 57 11.29 9.23 5.52
N SER A 58 11.91 9.20 4.34
CA SER A 58 12.17 10.36 3.48
C SER A 58 11.40 10.24 2.18
N PHE A 59 10.75 11.33 1.78
CA PHE A 59 10.09 11.49 0.49
C PHE A 59 10.77 12.59 -0.28
N ILE A 60 11.20 12.33 -1.52
CA ILE A 60 11.76 13.33 -2.41
C ILE A 60 10.95 13.33 -3.69
N GLN A 61 10.30 14.44 -3.98
CA GLN A 61 9.54 14.65 -5.20
C GLN A 61 10.40 15.38 -6.22
N LEU A 62 10.51 14.83 -7.43
CA LEU A 62 11.17 15.37 -8.59
C LEU A 62 10.11 15.78 -9.60
N ARG A 63 10.07 17.03 -9.99
CA ARG A 63 9.16 17.54 -11.01
C ARG A 63 9.96 17.93 -12.25
N TYR A 64 9.56 17.38 -13.39
CA TYR A 64 10.16 17.57 -14.69
C TYR A 64 9.31 18.51 -15.57
N GLU A 65 9.79 18.85 -16.75
CA GLU A 65 9.00 19.53 -17.76
C GLU A 65 7.89 18.64 -18.35
N TRP A 66 6.83 19.23 -18.90
CA TRP A 66 5.64 18.49 -19.32
C TRP A 66 5.88 17.53 -20.49
N GLU A 67 6.89 17.76 -21.30
CA GLU A 67 7.21 16.92 -22.46
C GLU A 67 8.26 15.84 -22.18
N GLU A 68 8.71 15.73 -20.93
CA GLU A 68 9.75 14.77 -20.54
C GLU A 68 9.25 13.33 -20.52
N ASP A 69 10.05 12.42 -21.06
CA ASP A 69 9.82 10.99 -20.92
C ASP A 69 10.11 10.54 -19.48
N ILE A 70 9.04 10.39 -18.70
CA ILE A 70 9.13 9.98 -17.28
C ILE A 70 9.78 8.61 -17.11
N THR A 71 9.78 7.75 -18.15
CA THR A 71 10.49 6.47 -18.07
C THR A 71 11.99 6.67 -18.20
N ALA A 72 12.42 7.52 -19.11
CA ALA A 72 13.83 7.91 -19.23
C ALA A 72 14.31 8.65 -17.96
N ALA A 73 13.54 9.62 -17.47
CA ALA A 73 13.81 10.34 -16.23
C ALA A 73 13.94 9.41 -15.02
N ALA A 74 13.08 8.40 -14.88
CA ALA A 74 13.16 7.41 -13.80
C ALA A 74 14.42 6.54 -13.90
N ASN A 75 14.87 6.20 -15.10
CA ASN A 75 16.14 5.46 -15.29
C ASN A 75 17.33 6.35 -14.94
N ASN A 76 17.36 7.60 -15.38
CA ASN A 76 18.39 8.56 -15.00
C ASN A 76 18.44 8.77 -13.48
N ALA A 77 17.29 8.98 -12.83
CA ALA A 77 17.21 9.08 -11.38
C ALA A 77 17.74 7.82 -10.67
N ARG A 78 17.48 6.61 -11.20
CA ARG A 78 17.99 5.36 -10.64
C ARG A 78 19.51 5.29 -10.73
N ASP A 79 20.09 5.67 -11.86
CA ASP A 79 21.54 5.69 -12.05
C ASP A 79 22.19 6.69 -11.07
N LEU A 80 21.59 7.86 -10.87
CA LEU A 80 22.02 8.83 -9.89
C LEU A 80 21.96 8.30 -8.45
N LEU A 81 20.91 7.57 -8.09
CA LEU A 81 20.76 6.97 -6.75
C LEU A 81 21.83 5.91 -6.46
N GLU A 82 22.28 5.16 -7.46
CA GLU A 82 23.38 4.20 -7.26
C GLU A 82 24.69 4.89 -6.85
N LEU A 83 24.93 6.14 -7.30
CA LEU A 83 26.16 6.88 -6.95
C LEU A 83 26.21 7.25 -5.45
N VAL A 84 25.07 7.39 -4.80
CA VAL A 84 24.99 7.83 -3.40
C VAL A 84 24.78 6.68 -2.43
N LYS A 85 24.46 5.49 -2.92
CA LYS A 85 24.15 4.30 -2.13
C LYS A 85 25.19 3.97 -1.05
N SER A 86 26.47 4.11 -1.38
CA SER A 86 27.59 3.86 -0.45
C SER A 86 27.72 4.92 0.67
N ARG A 87 27.05 6.06 0.54
CA ARG A 87 27.09 7.15 1.52
C ARG A 87 25.89 7.14 2.45
N MET A 88 24.90 6.29 2.16
CA MET A 88 23.71 6.17 2.98
C MET A 88 23.98 5.31 4.22
N PRO A 89 23.24 5.55 5.31
CA PRO A 89 23.30 4.69 6.50
C PRO A 89 23.00 3.24 6.17
N ALA A 90 23.72 2.30 6.77
CA ALA A 90 23.52 0.87 6.54
C ALA A 90 22.11 0.36 6.93
N GLN A 91 21.41 1.09 7.81
CA GLN A 91 20.05 0.81 8.25
C GLN A 91 18.97 1.37 7.31
N ALA A 92 19.33 2.32 6.45
CA ALA A 92 18.40 2.86 5.47
C ALA A 92 18.16 1.84 4.35
N TYR A 93 16.90 1.68 3.96
CA TYR A 93 16.56 0.79 2.86
C TYR A 93 16.91 1.45 1.51
N THR A 94 17.06 0.63 0.49
CA THR A 94 17.28 1.12 -0.87
C THR A 94 16.15 2.05 -1.30
N PRO A 95 16.43 3.26 -1.82
CA PRO A 95 15.41 4.16 -2.32
C PRO A 95 14.56 3.54 -3.41
N ILE A 96 13.26 3.74 -3.35
CA ILE A 96 12.31 3.24 -4.35
C ILE A 96 11.74 4.44 -5.12
N ILE A 97 11.74 4.35 -6.44
CA ILE A 97 11.20 5.38 -7.34
C ILE A 97 9.77 5.02 -7.73
N TYR A 98 8.84 5.92 -7.43
CA TYR A 98 7.45 5.83 -7.85
C TYR A 98 7.16 6.84 -8.96
N LYS A 99 6.57 6.37 -10.04
CA LYS A 99 5.98 7.21 -11.09
C LYS A 99 4.52 7.46 -10.74
N ILE A 100 4.12 8.70 -10.66
CA ILE A 100 2.72 9.07 -10.42
C ILE A 100 2.03 9.20 -11.77
N ASN A 101 1.01 8.40 -12.02
CA ASN A 101 0.17 8.49 -13.21
C ASN A 101 -1.32 8.50 -12.84
N ALA A 102 -2.16 8.91 -13.78
CA ALA A 102 -3.60 8.98 -13.56
C ALA A 102 -4.24 7.60 -13.26
N SER A 103 -3.64 6.50 -13.74
CA SER A 103 -4.12 5.14 -13.48
C SER A 103 -3.95 4.69 -12.02
N MET A 104 -3.12 5.39 -11.23
CA MET A 104 -2.99 5.13 -9.80
C MET A 104 -4.17 5.63 -8.97
N MET A 105 -5.01 6.49 -9.54
CA MET A 105 -6.24 6.93 -8.84
C MET A 105 -7.21 5.74 -8.77
N PRO A 106 -7.80 5.47 -7.61
CA PRO A 106 -8.76 4.39 -7.50
C PRO A 106 -10.01 4.71 -8.33
N VAL A 107 -10.43 3.73 -9.12
CA VAL A 107 -11.67 3.80 -9.92
C VAL A 107 -12.88 3.63 -9.01
N ILE A 108 -12.78 2.71 -8.07
CA ILE A 108 -13.82 2.39 -7.12
C ILE A 108 -13.19 1.96 -5.79
N GLY A 109 -13.83 2.31 -4.70
CA GLY A 109 -13.37 1.98 -3.35
C GLY A 109 -14.51 1.50 -2.47
N TYR A 110 -14.22 0.50 -1.65
CA TYR A 110 -15.15 -0.11 -0.72
C TYR A 110 -14.64 -0.03 0.72
N ALA A 111 -15.56 0.05 1.66
CA ALA A 111 -15.29 -0.22 3.07
C ALA A 111 -15.85 -1.60 3.41
N ILE A 112 -15.05 -2.42 4.05
CA ILE A 112 -15.38 -3.78 4.46
C ILE A 112 -15.33 -3.84 5.98
N ASN A 113 -16.45 -4.19 6.60
CA ASN A 113 -16.60 -4.27 8.05
C ASN A 113 -17.09 -5.67 8.43
N ALA A 114 -16.73 -6.12 9.64
CA ALA A 114 -17.26 -7.32 10.26
C ALA A 114 -17.33 -7.12 11.77
N ASP A 115 -18.44 -7.54 12.39
CA ASP A 115 -18.65 -7.40 13.83
C ASP A 115 -18.00 -8.55 14.60
N GLU A 116 -18.25 -9.81 14.19
CA GLU A 116 -17.81 -11.00 14.91
C GLU A 116 -16.48 -11.58 14.37
N ASN A 117 -16.23 -11.47 13.07
CA ASN A 117 -15.08 -12.07 12.39
C ASN A 117 -13.92 -11.08 12.15
N TYR A 118 -13.84 -10.00 12.92
CA TYR A 118 -12.83 -8.98 12.70
C TYR A 118 -11.38 -9.53 12.70
N ASN A 119 -11.08 -10.51 13.55
CA ASN A 119 -9.76 -11.14 13.61
C ASN A 119 -9.40 -11.99 12.38
N GLY A 120 -10.40 -12.48 11.64
CA GLY A 120 -10.21 -13.20 10.37
C GLY A 120 -10.51 -12.36 9.13
N LEU A 121 -10.87 -11.10 9.30
CA LEU A 121 -11.32 -10.24 8.21
C LEU A 121 -10.22 -10.02 7.16
N GLU A 122 -8.96 -9.94 7.57
CA GLU A 122 -7.84 -9.78 6.63
C GLU A 122 -7.73 -10.96 5.67
N GLU A 123 -7.83 -12.21 6.18
CA GLU A 123 -7.79 -13.42 5.35
C GLU A 123 -8.98 -13.46 4.38
N ILE A 124 -10.18 -13.11 4.85
CA ILE A 124 -11.37 -13.02 4.01
C ILE A 124 -11.18 -11.98 2.91
N VAL A 125 -10.66 -10.80 3.24
CA VAL A 125 -10.41 -9.72 2.28
C VAL A 125 -9.37 -10.13 1.25
N GLU A 126 -8.24 -10.73 1.65
CA GLU A 126 -7.20 -11.15 0.70
C GLU A 126 -7.65 -12.34 -0.13
N ASP A 127 -8.11 -13.44 0.49
CA ASP A 127 -8.33 -14.70 -0.19
C ASP A 127 -9.63 -14.74 -1.00
N GLN A 128 -10.70 -14.13 -0.51
CA GLN A 128 -12.00 -14.22 -1.16
C GLN A 128 -12.32 -12.98 -1.98
N ILE A 129 -11.97 -11.79 -1.50
CA ILE A 129 -12.35 -10.54 -2.16
C ILE A 129 -11.24 -10.06 -3.10
N ALA A 130 -10.06 -9.70 -2.56
CA ALA A 130 -9.00 -9.08 -3.35
C ALA A 130 -8.45 -10.02 -4.43
N SER A 131 -8.22 -11.31 -4.10
CA SER A 131 -7.75 -12.31 -5.07
C SER A 131 -8.74 -12.50 -6.24
N THR A 132 -10.03 -12.39 -5.96
CA THR A 132 -11.10 -12.53 -6.97
C THR A 132 -11.20 -11.28 -7.82
N LEU A 133 -11.11 -10.08 -7.22
CA LEU A 133 -11.15 -8.82 -7.94
C LEU A 133 -9.94 -8.59 -8.83
N ARG A 134 -8.74 -9.06 -8.45
CA ARG A 134 -7.55 -9.02 -9.31
C ARG A 134 -7.70 -9.78 -10.63
N LYS A 135 -8.67 -10.69 -10.72
CA LYS A 135 -8.96 -11.47 -11.95
C LYS A 135 -9.99 -10.81 -12.86
N VAL A 136 -10.62 -9.72 -12.42
CA VAL A 136 -11.58 -8.96 -13.21
C VAL A 136 -10.82 -8.23 -14.32
N ASP A 137 -11.34 -8.33 -15.54
CA ASP A 137 -10.72 -7.68 -16.69
C ASP A 137 -10.66 -6.15 -16.53
N GLY A 138 -9.53 -5.58 -16.88
CA GLY A 138 -9.26 -4.14 -16.71
C GLY A 138 -8.86 -3.69 -15.30
N VAL A 139 -8.92 -4.56 -14.28
CA VAL A 139 -8.38 -4.28 -12.95
C VAL A 139 -6.86 -4.38 -12.98
N GLY A 140 -6.18 -3.32 -12.54
CA GLY A 140 -4.72 -3.25 -12.46
C GLY A 140 -4.20 -3.69 -11.10
N THR A 141 -4.60 -2.97 -10.06
CA THR A 141 -4.15 -3.23 -8.68
C THR A 141 -5.33 -3.15 -7.71
N VAL A 142 -5.33 -4.04 -6.74
CA VAL A 142 -6.25 -4.01 -5.60
C VAL A 142 -5.42 -3.75 -4.35
N ILE A 143 -5.65 -2.61 -3.71
CA ILE A 143 -4.97 -2.16 -2.50
C ILE A 143 -5.98 -2.19 -1.37
N TYR A 144 -5.61 -2.73 -0.22
CA TYR A 144 -6.42 -2.64 0.99
C TYR A 144 -5.61 -2.02 2.13
N LEU A 145 -6.28 -1.22 2.95
CA LEU A 145 -5.69 -0.42 4.02
C LEU A 145 -6.55 -0.57 5.28
N GLY A 146 -5.88 -0.46 6.43
CA GLY A 146 -6.57 -0.51 7.72
C GLY A 146 -6.81 -1.91 8.26
N GLN A 147 -6.20 -2.95 7.61
CA GLN A 147 -6.26 -4.30 8.14
C GLN A 147 -5.59 -4.37 9.52
N PRO A 148 -6.15 -5.17 10.43
CA PRO A 148 -5.54 -5.45 11.72
C PRO A 148 -4.35 -6.41 11.51
N GLU A 149 -3.14 -5.90 11.53
CA GLU A 149 -1.93 -6.73 11.50
C GLU A 149 -1.72 -7.34 12.88
N ARG A 150 -1.93 -8.67 13.01
CA ARG A 150 -1.70 -9.37 14.28
C ARG A 150 -0.24 -9.37 14.65
N GLU A 151 0.07 -8.98 15.88
CA GLU A 151 1.41 -9.02 16.43
C GLU A 151 1.45 -9.68 17.79
N ILE A 152 2.54 -10.33 18.11
CA ILE A 152 2.85 -10.75 19.46
C ILE A 152 3.75 -9.70 20.09
N ARG A 153 3.15 -8.88 20.96
CA ARG A 153 3.85 -7.78 21.64
C ARG A 153 4.51 -8.29 22.91
N VAL A 154 5.82 -8.13 22.99
CA VAL A 154 6.62 -8.49 24.16
C VAL A 154 6.93 -7.21 24.96
N GLU A 155 6.15 -6.93 25.99
CA GLU A 155 6.35 -5.78 26.87
C GLU A 155 7.34 -6.14 27.97
N ILE A 156 8.53 -5.57 27.89
CA ILE A 156 9.65 -5.88 28.77
C ILE A 156 9.52 -5.06 30.06
N ASP A 157 9.75 -5.72 31.22
CA ASP A 157 9.94 -5.05 32.51
C ASP A 157 11.44 -4.75 32.71
N PRO A 158 11.88 -3.48 32.61
CA PRO A 158 13.30 -3.12 32.70
C PRO A 158 13.90 -3.45 34.10
N ILE A 159 13.11 -3.36 35.17
CA ILE A 159 13.59 -3.58 36.54
C ILE A 159 13.89 -5.07 36.72
N ARG A 160 12.97 -5.94 36.28
CA ARG A 160 13.18 -7.39 36.34
C ARG A 160 14.36 -7.82 35.49
N MET A 161 14.47 -7.30 34.26
CA MET A 161 15.59 -7.59 33.37
C MET A 161 16.93 -7.20 34.00
N GLN A 162 17.03 -6.01 34.58
CA GLN A 162 18.23 -5.54 35.28
C GLN A 162 18.59 -6.44 36.46
N GLY A 163 17.59 -6.91 37.23
CA GLY A 163 17.77 -7.86 38.34
C GLY A 163 18.42 -9.18 37.90
N TYR A 164 18.20 -9.63 36.63
CA TYR A 164 18.84 -10.80 36.04
C TYR A 164 20.11 -10.47 35.26
N GLY A 165 20.55 -9.21 35.20
CA GLY A 165 21.76 -8.77 34.51
C GLY A 165 21.68 -9.07 33.00
N MET A 166 20.59 -8.71 32.33
CA MET A 166 20.33 -8.89 30.92
C MET A 166 19.97 -7.54 30.27
N SER A 167 20.45 -7.29 29.05
CA SER A 167 20.11 -6.11 28.28
C SER A 167 18.97 -6.39 27.27
N VAL A 168 18.22 -5.35 26.91
CA VAL A 168 17.17 -5.44 25.88
C VAL A 168 17.73 -5.95 24.55
N THR A 169 18.91 -5.47 24.18
CA THR A 169 19.60 -5.89 22.94
C THR A 169 19.90 -7.38 22.92
N GLN A 170 20.41 -7.92 24.05
CA GLN A 170 20.68 -9.36 24.18
C GLN A 170 19.41 -10.19 24.04
N LEU A 171 18.31 -9.76 24.71
CA LEU A 171 17.02 -10.43 24.61
C LEU A 171 16.49 -10.40 23.17
N SER A 172 16.53 -9.25 22.51
CA SER A 172 16.08 -9.09 21.12
C SER A 172 16.87 -9.98 20.14
N MET A 173 18.19 -10.02 20.27
CA MET A 173 19.02 -10.90 19.44
C MET A 173 18.68 -12.38 19.65
N MET A 174 18.45 -12.79 20.89
CA MET A 174 18.13 -14.18 21.22
C MET A 174 16.75 -14.58 20.69
N LEU A 175 15.73 -13.72 20.85
CA LEU A 175 14.39 -13.98 20.32
C LEU A 175 14.41 -14.06 18.79
N LYS A 176 15.16 -13.17 18.13
CA LYS A 176 15.36 -13.24 16.67
C LYS A 176 16.06 -14.52 16.24
N ALA A 177 17.11 -14.95 16.94
CA ALA A 177 17.84 -16.16 16.63
C ALA A 177 16.98 -17.44 16.77
N ASN A 178 16.06 -17.44 17.73
CA ASN A 178 15.15 -18.56 17.97
C ASN A 178 13.87 -18.55 17.12
N ASN A 179 13.66 -17.52 16.32
CA ASN A 179 12.46 -17.37 15.47
C ASN A 179 12.82 -17.43 13.97
N ILE A 180 13.73 -18.30 13.58
CA ILE A 180 14.19 -18.44 12.21
C ILE A 180 14.04 -19.91 11.79
N ASN A 181 13.40 -20.14 10.63
CA ASN A 181 13.45 -21.46 10.00
C ASN A 181 14.81 -21.67 9.35
N VAL A 182 15.59 -22.59 9.91
CA VAL A 182 16.89 -22.94 9.34
C VAL A 182 16.71 -24.13 8.39
N PRO A 183 17.01 -23.97 7.08
CA PRO A 183 17.07 -25.11 6.18
C PRO A 183 18.25 -26.01 6.60
N SER A 184 17.95 -27.22 7.07
CA SER A 184 18.95 -28.14 7.62
C SER A 184 19.58 -29.05 6.55
N GLY A 185 19.32 -28.80 5.26
CA GLY A 185 19.87 -29.57 4.14
C GLY A 185 18.96 -30.69 3.65
N PHE A 186 19.56 -31.64 2.95
CA PHE A 186 18.86 -32.79 2.36
C PHE A 186 19.47 -34.06 2.91
N VAL A 187 18.63 -35.07 3.16
CA VAL A 187 19.06 -36.46 3.41
C VAL A 187 18.69 -37.28 2.18
N THR A 188 19.70 -37.82 1.52
CA THR A 188 19.52 -38.68 0.35
C THR A 188 19.35 -40.12 0.83
N GLU A 189 18.22 -40.72 0.57
CA GLU A 189 17.96 -42.14 0.83
C GLU A 189 17.54 -42.81 -0.49
N SER A 190 18.38 -43.70 -0.99
CA SER A 190 18.23 -44.38 -2.29
C SER A 190 18.16 -43.39 -3.46
N ALA A 191 17.02 -43.23 -4.11
CA ALA A 191 16.77 -42.35 -5.25
C ALA A 191 16.00 -41.07 -4.88
N TYR A 192 15.78 -40.80 -3.59
CA TYR A 192 14.96 -39.67 -3.11
C TYR A 192 15.78 -38.76 -2.20
N ASP A 193 15.66 -37.46 -2.43
CA ASP A 193 16.19 -36.41 -1.56
C ASP A 193 15.09 -35.85 -0.66
N PHE A 194 15.25 -36.07 0.64
CA PHE A 194 14.33 -35.54 1.66
C PHE A 194 14.88 -34.22 2.20
N SER A 195 14.11 -33.13 2.00
CA SER A 195 14.44 -31.85 2.61
C SER A 195 14.18 -31.91 4.12
N VAL A 196 15.21 -31.73 4.91
CA VAL A 196 15.12 -31.63 6.36
C VAL A 196 14.93 -30.17 6.74
N ARG A 197 13.82 -29.85 7.41
CA ARG A 197 13.54 -28.53 7.97
C ARG A 197 13.51 -28.64 9.49
N MET A 198 14.23 -27.78 10.17
CA MET A 198 14.07 -27.57 11.60
C MET A 198 13.09 -26.41 11.79
N PRO A 199 11.84 -26.66 12.21
CA PRO A 199 10.95 -25.58 12.60
C PRO A 199 11.48 -24.97 13.89
N SER A 200 11.94 -23.72 13.82
CA SER A 200 12.43 -22.97 14.99
C SER A 200 11.60 -21.71 15.24
N LYS A 201 10.45 -21.59 14.53
CA LYS A 201 9.49 -20.52 14.82
C LYS A 201 8.58 -20.91 15.96
N TYR A 202 8.25 -19.95 16.78
CA TYR A 202 7.25 -20.14 17.84
C TYR A 202 5.88 -20.39 17.23
N GLU A 203 5.22 -21.46 17.66
CA GLU A 203 3.87 -21.84 17.18
C GLU A 203 2.76 -21.31 18.11
N SER A 204 3.11 -20.95 19.34
CA SER A 204 2.15 -20.44 20.32
C SER A 204 2.74 -19.39 21.24
N VAL A 205 1.86 -18.56 21.82
CA VAL A 205 2.22 -17.59 22.86
C VAL A 205 2.80 -18.30 24.09
N GLN A 206 2.26 -19.45 24.47
CA GLN A 206 2.74 -20.24 25.60
C GLN A 206 4.17 -20.75 25.41
N GLU A 207 4.52 -21.13 24.16
CA GLU A 207 5.90 -21.54 23.84
C GLU A 207 6.86 -20.35 23.98
N LEU A 208 6.47 -19.19 23.45
CA LEU A 208 7.23 -17.96 23.58
C LEU A 208 7.42 -17.55 25.06
N GLU A 209 6.35 -17.58 25.87
CA GLU A 209 6.39 -17.28 27.31
C GLU A 209 7.37 -18.19 28.07
N ASN A 210 7.41 -19.47 27.71
CA ASN A 210 8.23 -20.46 28.37
C ASN A 210 9.67 -20.56 27.83
N THR A 211 10.01 -19.74 26.83
CA THR A 211 11.36 -19.68 26.27
C THR A 211 12.38 -19.35 27.33
N VAL A 212 13.40 -20.20 27.45
CA VAL A 212 14.51 -20.00 28.38
C VAL A 212 15.42 -18.90 27.87
N ILE A 213 15.49 -17.80 28.60
CA ILE A 213 16.33 -16.67 28.24
C ILE A 213 17.68 -16.63 28.93
N LYS A 214 17.79 -17.22 30.15
CA LYS A 214 19.03 -17.27 30.92
C LYS A 214 18.96 -18.33 32.01
N ALA A 215 20.13 -18.85 32.40
CA ALA A 215 20.28 -19.53 33.68
C ALA A 215 20.96 -18.56 34.66
N PHE A 216 20.34 -18.30 35.80
CA PHE A 216 20.84 -17.38 36.84
C PHE A 216 20.78 -18.00 38.18
N LYS A 217 21.94 -18.09 38.86
CA LYS A 217 22.10 -18.70 40.20
C LYS A 217 21.44 -20.10 40.34
N GLY A 218 21.62 -20.94 39.30
CA GLY A 218 21.05 -22.30 39.28
C GLY A 218 19.55 -22.39 38.98
N LYS A 219 18.88 -21.27 38.69
CA LYS A 219 17.47 -21.21 38.27
C LYS A 219 17.37 -20.86 36.81
N VAL A 220 16.40 -21.46 36.13
CA VAL A 220 16.04 -21.13 34.75
C VAL A 220 15.16 -19.89 34.74
N VAL A 221 15.57 -18.84 34.03
CA VAL A 221 14.78 -17.62 33.81
C VAL A 221 14.09 -17.76 32.45
N ARG A 222 12.78 -17.58 32.44
CA ARG A 222 11.95 -17.66 31.24
C ARG A 222 11.52 -16.25 30.81
N LEU A 223 11.07 -16.10 29.57
CA LEU A 223 10.64 -14.81 29.04
C LEU A 223 9.51 -14.20 29.87
N LYS A 224 8.53 -14.98 30.31
CA LYS A 224 7.44 -14.55 31.20
C LYS A 224 7.90 -13.97 32.55
N ASP A 225 9.13 -14.28 33.01
CA ASP A 225 9.65 -13.76 34.28
C ASP A 225 10.13 -12.31 34.16
N VAL A 226 10.39 -11.82 32.91
CA VAL A 226 10.94 -10.49 32.62
C VAL A 226 10.09 -9.66 31.66
N ALA A 227 9.06 -10.25 31.04
CA ALA A 227 8.18 -9.59 30.10
C ALA A 227 6.74 -10.08 30.20
N THR A 228 5.82 -9.25 29.77
CA THR A 228 4.41 -9.62 29.53
C THR A 228 4.21 -9.80 28.04
N ILE A 229 3.68 -10.95 27.64
CA ILE A 229 3.43 -11.25 26.24
C ILE A 229 1.93 -11.05 25.96
N LYS A 230 1.63 -10.26 24.93
CA LYS A 230 0.26 -9.97 24.51
C LYS A 230 0.08 -10.35 23.05
N ASP A 231 -0.95 -11.13 22.80
CA ASP A 231 -1.46 -11.35 21.44
C ASP A 231 -2.40 -10.17 21.13
N THR A 232 -2.01 -9.32 20.23
CA THR A 232 -2.70 -8.07 19.95
C THR A 232 -2.55 -7.68 18.49
N PHE A 233 -3.08 -6.53 18.13
CA PHE A 233 -2.91 -5.96 16.81
C PHE A 233 -1.96 -4.77 16.87
N LYS A 234 -1.17 -4.63 15.82
CA LYS A 234 -0.27 -3.50 15.63
C LYS A 234 -1.09 -2.20 15.57
N GLU A 235 -0.62 -1.19 16.27
CA GLU A 235 -1.17 0.15 16.13
C GLU A 235 -0.76 0.70 14.77
N THR A 236 -1.72 0.84 13.85
CA THR A 236 -1.48 1.41 12.52
C THR A 236 -2.05 2.81 12.46
N ASP A 237 -1.28 3.75 11.89
CA ASP A 237 -1.71 5.13 11.64
C ASP A 237 -2.82 5.22 10.58
N ALA A 238 -2.96 4.19 9.73
CA ALA A 238 -3.97 4.08 8.70
C ALA A 238 -5.11 3.17 9.17
N SER A 239 -6.14 3.75 9.74
CA SER A 239 -7.39 3.03 10.06
C SER A 239 -8.50 3.51 9.14
N ALA A 240 -9.20 2.59 8.52
CA ALA A 240 -10.42 2.90 7.80
C ALA A 240 -11.60 2.87 8.77
N PHE A 241 -12.34 3.97 8.83
CA PHE A 241 -13.56 4.08 9.63
C PHE A 241 -14.73 4.46 8.73
N ASN A 242 -15.85 3.80 8.93
CA ASN A 242 -17.13 4.25 8.41
C ASN A 242 -18.13 4.40 9.58
N HIS A 243 -19.41 4.67 9.26
CA HIS A 243 -20.48 4.82 10.26
C HIS A 243 -20.74 3.53 11.07
N GLN A 244 -20.28 2.38 10.62
CA GLN A 244 -20.40 1.09 11.29
C GLN A 244 -19.19 0.77 12.18
N GLY A 245 -18.12 1.58 12.14
CA GLY A 245 -16.94 1.41 12.96
C GLY A 245 -15.66 1.21 12.17
N ARG A 246 -14.72 0.46 12.75
CA ARG A 246 -13.43 0.14 12.16
C ARG A 246 -13.57 -0.93 11.09
N GLY A 247 -12.92 -0.75 9.96
CA GLY A 247 -12.97 -1.68 8.84
C GLY A 247 -11.72 -1.62 7.97
N ILE A 248 -11.74 -2.34 6.86
CA ILE A 248 -10.69 -2.36 5.85
C ILE A 248 -11.18 -1.55 4.64
N ALA A 249 -10.40 -0.59 4.21
CA ALA A 249 -10.64 0.12 2.95
C ALA A 249 -10.03 -0.68 1.80
N LEU A 250 -10.82 -0.98 0.78
CA LEU A 250 -10.41 -1.66 -0.44
C LEU A 250 -10.47 -0.66 -1.59
N LEU A 251 -9.34 -0.40 -2.23
CA LEU A 251 -9.20 0.54 -3.33
C LEU A 251 -8.80 -0.22 -4.60
N ILE A 252 -9.59 -0.07 -5.66
CA ILE A 252 -9.36 -0.75 -6.92
C ILE A 252 -8.87 0.27 -7.95
N GLN A 253 -7.70 0.00 -8.52
CA GLN A 253 -7.10 0.75 -9.60
C GLN A 253 -7.27 0.00 -10.91
N LYS A 254 -7.47 0.72 -12.00
CA LYS A 254 -7.57 0.13 -13.34
C LYS A 254 -6.20 -0.09 -13.97
N GLN A 255 -6.14 -0.97 -14.96
CA GLN A 255 -5.00 -1.05 -15.86
C GLN A 255 -4.92 0.22 -16.71
N SER A 256 -3.71 0.61 -17.12
CA SER A 256 -3.52 1.72 -18.04
C SER A 256 -4.26 1.47 -19.35
N GLY A 257 -5.04 2.45 -19.80
CA GLY A 257 -5.86 2.34 -21.01
C GLY A 257 -7.22 1.63 -20.84
N ALA A 258 -7.51 1.03 -19.67
CA ALA A 258 -8.83 0.45 -19.43
C ALA A 258 -9.89 1.55 -19.21
N ASN A 259 -11.15 1.24 -19.60
CA ASN A 259 -12.29 2.14 -19.42
C ASN A 259 -12.72 2.16 -17.96
N THR A 260 -12.76 3.35 -17.35
CA THR A 260 -13.12 3.54 -15.93
C THR A 260 -14.53 3.03 -15.61
N VAL A 261 -15.51 3.32 -16.47
CA VAL A 261 -16.91 2.93 -16.25
C VAL A 261 -17.10 1.42 -16.38
N ASP A 262 -16.47 0.80 -17.38
CA ASP A 262 -16.57 -0.64 -17.60
C ASP A 262 -15.94 -1.43 -16.45
N VAL A 263 -14.76 -1.00 -15.97
CA VAL A 263 -14.08 -1.60 -14.83
C VAL A 263 -14.89 -1.46 -13.55
N ALA A 264 -15.45 -0.27 -13.28
CA ALA A 264 -16.30 -0.05 -12.11
C ALA A 264 -17.53 -0.98 -12.12
N ASN A 265 -18.21 -1.09 -13.27
CA ASN A 265 -19.38 -1.95 -13.43
C ASN A 265 -19.04 -3.44 -13.27
N ALA A 266 -17.91 -3.89 -13.85
CA ALA A 266 -17.44 -5.27 -13.71
C ALA A 266 -17.09 -5.60 -12.26
N VAL A 267 -16.45 -4.67 -11.54
CA VAL A 267 -16.13 -4.82 -10.12
C VAL A 267 -17.41 -4.86 -9.28
N ARG A 268 -18.40 -3.96 -9.52
CA ARG A 268 -19.69 -3.99 -8.79
C ARG A 268 -20.42 -5.31 -8.97
N ALA A 269 -20.51 -5.81 -10.21
CA ALA A 269 -21.12 -7.11 -10.48
C ALA A 269 -20.40 -8.22 -9.70
N LYS A 270 -19.06 -8.20 -9.70
CA LYS A 270 -18.29 -9.22 -8.99
C LYS A 270 -18.40 -9.13 -7.47
N ILE A 271 -18.46 -7.91 -6.91
CA ILE A 271 -18.72 -7.70 -5.48
C ILE A 271 -20.10 -8.22 -5.08
N SER A 272 -21.11 -8.01 -5.91
CA SER A 272 -22.46 -8.55 -5.66
C SER A 272 -22.47 -10.09 -5.60
N ASP A 273 -21.69 -10.76 -6.45
CA ASP A 273 -21.55 -12.22 -6.42
C ASP A 273 -20.85 -12.66 -5.12
N ILE A 274 -19.72 -12.02 -4.79
CA ILE A 274 -18.91 -12.33 -3.61
C ILE A 274 -19.71 -12.12 -2.33
N GLN A 275 -20.49 -11.04 -2.22
CA GLN A 275 -21.27 -10.72 -1.01
C GLN A 275 -22.19 -11.86 -0.60
N GLY A 276 -22.70 -12.65 -1.57
CA GLY A 276 -23.56 -13.81 -1.31
C GLY A 276 -22.80 -15.04 -0.75
N GLU A 277 -21.49 -15.07 -0.90
CA GLU A 277 -20.63 -16.18 -0.44
C GLU A 277 -19.94 -15.88 0.90
N LEU A 278 -19.95 -14.62 1.33
CA LEU A 278 -19.30 -14.17 2.57
C LEU A 278 -20.13 -14.50 3.82
N PRO A 279 -19.48 -14.59 4.99
CA PRO A 279 -20.17 -14.61 6.28
C PRO A 279 -21.15 -13.45 6.42
N SER A 280 -22.29 -13.68 7.08
CA SER A 280 -23.40 -12.73 7.15
C SER A 280 -23.08 -11.42 7.91
N ASP A 281 -22.05 -11.43 8.73
CA ASP A 281 -21.53 -10.27 9.47
C ASP A 281 -20.55 -9.42 8.67
N VAL A 282 -19.99 -9.94 7.56
CA VAL A 282 -19.11 -9.20 6.67
C VAL A 282 -19.94 -8.36 5.71
N GLN A 283 -19.79 -7.05 5.80
CA GLN A 283 -20.50 -6.10 4.96
C GLN A 283 -19.53 -5.31 4.08
N ILE A 284 -19.85 -5.23 2.80
CA ILE A 284 -19.10 -4.44 1.82
C ILE A 284 -19.96 -3.25 1.42
N SER A 285 -19.45 -2.04 1.61
CA SER A 285 -20.13 -0.80 1.22
C SER A 285 -19.24 0.03 0.30
N GLU A 286 -19.80 0.49 -0.83
CA GLU A 286 -19.10 1.39 -1.74
C GLU A 286 -18.94 2.77 -1.12
N VAL A 287 -17.73 3.34 -1.17
CA VAL A 287 -17.39 4.64 -0.58
C VAL A 287 -16.89 5.62 -1.64
N ILE A 288 -16.25 5.14 -2.67
CA ILE A 288 -15.67 5.93 -3.76
C ILE A 288 -16.09 5.31 -5.08
N GLY A 289 -16.67 6.14 -5.98
CA GLY A 289 -16.99 5.76 -7.36
C GLY A 289 -16.58 6.88 -8.31
N SER A 290 -15.41 6.75 -8.94
CA SER A 290 -14.92 7.76 -9.90
C SER A 290 -15.72 7.74 -11.21
N ASP A 291 -16.39 6.64 -11.53
CA ASP A 291 -17.26 6.49 -12.70
C ASP A 291 -18.50 7.40 -12.65
N GLU A 292 -19.04 7.67 -11.47
CA GLU A 292 -20.17 8.61 -11.31
C GLU A 292 -19.80 10.03 -11.79
N LEU A 293 -18.57 10.46 -11.51
CA LEU A 293 -18.06 11.75 -11.98
C LEU A 293 -17.89 11.75 -13.52
N VAL A 294 -17.43 10.64 -14.08
CA VAL A 294 -17.30 10.47 -15.55
C VAL A 294 -18.68 10.55 -16.20
N ILE A 295 -19.63 9.77 -15.71
CA ILE A 295 -20.99 9.70 -16.25
C ILE A 295 -21.69 11.06 -16.16
N SER A 296 -21.61 11.75 -14.99
CA SER A 296 -22.20 13.07 -14.82
C SER A 296 -21.57 14.11 -15.75
N SER A 297 -20.25 14.06 -15.94
CA SER A 297 -19.54 14.95 -16.88
C SER A 297 -19.99 14.75 -18.32
N ILE A 298 -20.13 13.49 -18.76
CA ILE A 298 -20.61 13.13 -20.09
C ILE A 298 -22.08 13.58 -20.28
N ASN A 299 -22.94 13.33 -19.31
CA ASN A 299 -24.33 13.74 -19.38
C ASN A 299 -24.48 15.27 -19.45
N ASN A 300 -23.68 16.01 -18.67
CA ASN A 300 -23.65 17.47 -18.72
C ASN A 300 -23.16 17.99 -20.06
N LEU A 301 -22.08 17.38 -20.60
CA LEU A 301 -21.57 17.73 -21.93
C LEU A 301 -22.58 17.44 -23.03
N SER A 302 -23.19 16.24 -23.01
CA SER A 302 -24.23 15.85 -23.97
C SER A 302 -25.42 16.80 -23.94
N SER A 303 -25.90 17.12 -22.73
CA SER A 303 -27.00 18.08 -22.57
C SER A 303 -26.64 19.47 -23.11
N SER A 304 -25.41 19.93 -22.83
CA SER A 304 -24.91 21.21 -23.34
C SER A 304 -24.85 21.25 -24.88
N ILE A 305 -24.42 20.16 -25.50
CA ILE A 305 -24.41 20.01 -26.98
C ILE A 305 -25.83 20.10 -27.53
N TRP A 306 -26.80 19.40 -26.93
CA TRP A 306 -28.20 19.46 -27.33
C TRP A 306 -28.79 20.86 -27.20
N TYR A 307 -28.53 21.54 -26.10
CA TYR A 307 -28.98 22.94 -25.91
C TYR A 307 -28.33 23.88 -26.91
N ALA A 308 -27.05 23.74 -27.19
CA ALA A 308 -26.34 24.52 -28.19
C ALA A 308 -26.92 24.29 -29.61
N LEU A 309 -27.21 23.05 -29.97
CA LEU A 309 -27.80 22.69 -31.26
C LEU A 309 -29.21 23.30 -31.41
N ILE A 310 -30.06 23.18 -30.38
CA ILE A 310 -31.39 23.80 -30.37
C ILE A 310 -31.27 25.31 -30.49
N PHE A 311 -30.36 25.93 -29.72
CA PHE A 311 -30.20 27.39 -29.75
C PHE A 311 -29.71 27.87 -31.15
N VAL A 312 -28.71 27.20 -31.74
CA VAL A 312 -28.22 27.53 -33.09
C VAL A 312 -29.34 27.38 -34.11
N THR A 313 -30.10 26.27 -34.05
CA THR A 313 -31.23 26.04 -34.96
C THR A 313 -32.28 27.14 -34.85
N LEU A 314 -32.59 27.54 -33.61
CA LEU A 314 -33.58 28.62 -33.33
C LEU A 314 -33.09 29.97 -33.87
N VAL A 315 -31.82 30.31 -33.67
CA VAL A 315 -31.22 31.55 -34.19
C VAL A 315 -31.24 31.55 -35.73
N VAL A 316 -30.84 30.44 -36.37
CA VAL A 316 -30.86 30.29 -37.85
C VAL A 316 -32.28 30.44 -38.39
N LEU A 317 -33.29 29.82 -37.75
CA LEU A 317 -34.67 29.89 -38.11
C LEU A 317 -35.21 31.32 -37.98
N LEU A 318 -34.80 32.05 -36.95
CA LEU A 318 -35.20 33.45 -36.70
C LEU A 318 -34.63 34.41 -37.76
N PHE A 319 -33.37 34.19 -38.18
CA PHE A 319 -32.69 35.04 -39.15
C PHE A 319 -33.08 34.72 -40.61
N LEU A 320 -33.15 33.43 -41.00
CA LEU A 320 -33.44 33.00 -42.37
C LEU A 320 -34.94 32.97 -42.70
N ARG A 321 -35.81 32.93 -41.69
CA ARG A 321 -37.28 32.84 -41.84
C ARG A 321 -37.77 31.69 -42.76
N GLU A 322 -36.92 30.75 -43.12
CA GLU A 322 -37.24 29.61 -43.95
C GLU A 322 -36.96 28.29 -43.19
N TRP A 323 -38.04 27.54 -42.93
CA TRP A 323 -37.96 26.28 -42.21
C TRP A 323 -37.12 25.18 -42.93
N LYS A 324 -37.18 25.16 -44.30
CA LYS A 324 -36.55 24.13 -45.10
C LYS A 324 -35.04 24.24 -45.18
N SER A 325 -34.45 25.41 -44.94
CA SER A 325 -32.99 25.62 -44.95
C SER A 325 -32.39 25.67 -43.54
N SER A 326 -33.21 25.56 -42.47
CA SER A 326 -32.78 25.64 -41.06
C SER A 326 -32.65 24.28 -40.37
N LEU A 327 -33.11 23.20 -41.02
CA LEU A 327 -33.02 21.82 -40.61
C LEU A 327 -31.94 21.10 -41.46
#